data_03bca8ad821536ed9bc3b9d741002859
#
_entry.id   03bca8ad821536ed9bc3b9d741002859
#
_cell.length_a   1.000
_cell.length_b   1.000
_cell.length_c   1.000
_cell.angle_alpha   90.00
_cell.angle_beta   90.00
_cell.angle_gamma   90.00
#
_symmetry.space_group_name_H-M   'P 1'
#
loop_
_entity.id
_entity.type
_entity.pdbx_description
1 polymer ?
#
loop_
_entity_poly.entity_id
_entity_poly.type
_entity_poly.pdbx_seq_one_letter_code
_entity_poly.pdbx_strand_id
1 'polypeptide(L)'
;MPFAVADYLLTDDLTILLALIAATVFLINNLYKPQPLVHPILLGRQSDVGRARNPGESAVYRNYGTGLAGRFPVRPGKEVHILADFVRPEIDDPRTLWSTKLTNSHLQDRAAAFGTGLLRTGRIQTQTSSVLLLLNDCLEFIVADLALASHSINSITLTSAKLLTPVLEAHTPAAIITHAFLLPPLLEHIYESGDRNKEHVIVVVGEPTPQAMASVASNVKVYKFAELEHQGSKVEKIFSPLPKPSDPFSISFYETEAGHIQGAQLTHENITAGVAAVKALFPASNALSQLDTIVSAHSMSTPFGRAIAYAAIYEGTSFANIPSSEIYHADENDIKAEDAKVLATRKYPIPSPTVLFLKPGHLNSLVSGILTTAKSSWFLYNFAWRHKTAGIADGFLTNQSLWDRLLFDGARIKVLGNAAAAVRAVIVSGGHLDSEILTPARVALSVPFVNAFTHPLVAAPVLASHPLDLQDFPTQSDDKGRASAHTGPPGVNVEIKLVGVDDASVENGADPAGQMLVRGPPVCKKINLEDYVHVPDSPSTSEDGWINTDAKAKVQTNGSFQLYT
;
A
#
# COMPACT_ATOMS: atom_id res chain seq x y z
N MET A 1 58.00 11.55 -46.93
CA MET A 1 57.01 12.54 -47.38
C MET A 1 56.04 12.73 -46.24
N PRO A 2 55.89 13.92 -45.64
CA PRO A 2 54.86 14.16 -44.62
C PRO A 2 53.54 14.31 -45.37
N PHE A 3 52.61 13.40 -45.11
CA PHE A 3 51.21 13.55 -45.53
C PHE A 3 50.63 14.76 -44.80
N ALA A 4 50.26 15.81 -45.55
CA ALA A 4 49.63 16.99 -45.00
C ALA A 4 48.20 16.62 -44.59
N VAL A 5 47.89 16.77 -43.32
CA VAL A 5 46.53 16.59 -42.75
C VAL A 5 45.49 17.47 -43.47
N ALA A 6 45.94 18.53 -44.17
CA ALA A 6 45.11 19.42 -44.97
C ALA A 6 44.42 18.74 -46.18
N ASP A 7 44.99 17.66 -46.73
CA ASP A 7 44.39 16.97 -47.89
C ASP A 7 43.20 16.07 -47.54
N TYR A 8 42.96 15.85 -46.25
CA TYR A 8 41.78 15.09 -45.75
C TYR A 8 40.61 15.97 -45.27
N LEU A 9 40.80 17.30 -45.30
CA LEU A 9 39.77 18.29 -44.95
C LEU A 9 39.16 18.95 -46.20
N LEU A 10 38.89 18.17 -47.22
CA LEU A 10 38.04 18.64 -48.31
C LEU A 10 36.59 18.77 -47.78
N THR A 11 36.19 20.01 -47.52
CA THR A 11 34.80 20.35 -47.19
C THR A 11 33.98 20.24 -48.48
N ASP A 12 33.37 19.09 -48.68
CA ASP A 12 32.35 18.86 -49.70
C ASP A 12 30.99 19.36 -49.17
N ASP A 13 30.08 19.75 -50.06
CA ASP A 13 28.73 20.19 -49.75
C ASP A 13 27.98 19.20 -48.83
N LEU A 14 28.26 17.89 -49.00
CA LEU A 14 27.73 16.84 -48.13
C LEU A 14 28.28 16.94 -46.69
N THR A 15 29.54 17.25 -46.52
CA THR A 15 30.19 17.41 -45.21
C THR A 15 29.63 18.65 -44.50
N ILE A 16 29.40 19.74 -45.22
CA ILE A 16 28.76 20.95 -44.68
C ILE A 16 27.33 20.68 -44.28
N LEU A 17 26.55 19.96 -45.10
CA LEU A 17 25.19 19.58 -44.80
C LEU A 17 25.12 18.68 -43.55
N LEU A 18 25.97 17.67 -43.44
CA LEU A 18 26.04 16.80 -42.26
C LEU A 18 26.46 17.56 -41.00
N ALA A 19 27.41 18.48 -41.10
CA ALA A 19 27.82 19.32 -40.00
C ALA A 19 26.67 20.26 -39.53
N LEU A 20 25.92 20.83 -40.48
CA LEU A 20 24.75 21.65 -40.20
C LEU A 20 23.62 20.82 -39.53
N ILE A 21 23.38 19.63 -40.02
CA ILE A 21 22.40 18.70 -39.40
C ILE A 21 22.87 18.33 -37.98
N ALA A 22 24.12 17.96 -37.78
CA ALA A 22 24.67 17.63 -36.48
C ALA A 22 24.62 18.82 -35.52
N ALA A 23 24.98 20.01 -35.97
CA ALA A 23 24.89 21.25 -35.17
C ALA A 23 23.44 21.59 -34.83
N THR A 24 22.51 21.42 -35.78
CA THR A 24 21.09 21.65 -35.56
C THR A 24 20.52 20.67 -34.54
N VAL A 25 20.83 19.38 -34.69
CA VAL A 25 20.41 18.33 -33.73
C VAL A 25 21.02 18.62 -32.34
N PHE A 26 22.29 19.01 -32.27
CA PHE A 26 22.95 19.38 -31.01
C PHE A 26 22.31 20.59 -30.36
N LEU A 27 22.04 21.66 -31.13
CA LEU A 27 21.34 22.84 -30.63
C LEU A 27 19.95 22.55 -30.17
N ILE A 28 19.16 21.80 -30.95
CA ILE A 28 17.80 21.39 -30.56
C ILE A 28 17.87 20.55 -29.28
N ASN A 29 18.76 19.59 -29.19
CA ASN A 29 18.92 18.76 -27.99
C ASN A 29 19.32 19.59 -26.75
N ASN A 30 20.16 20.61 -26.91
CA ASN A 30 20.56 21.48 -25.79
C ASN A 30 19.49 22.52 -25.41
N LEU A 31 18.79 23.10 -26.39
CA LEU A 31 17.73 24.10 -26.16
C LEU A 31 16.46 23.48 -25.57
N TYR A 32 16.17 22.24 -25.95
CA TYR A 32 15.00 21.50 -25.48
C TYR A 32 15.35 20.40 -24.48
N LYS A 33 16.54 20.45 -23.86
CA LYS A 33 16.89 19.53 -22.78
C LYS A 33 15.93 19.79 -21.61
N PRO A 34 15.00 18.85 -21.31
CA PRO A 34 14.11 19.04 -20.18
C PRO A 34 14.93 19.19 -18.91
N GLN A 35 14.49 20.04 -17.98
CA GLN A 35 15.18 20.16 -16.71
C GLN A 35 14.94 18.89 -15.88
N PRO A 36 15.93 18.46 -15.06
CA PRO A 36 15.72 17.34 -14.14
C PRO A 36 14.48 17.58 -13.28
N LEU A 37 13.67 16.55 -13.10
CA LEU A 37 12.41 16.64 -12.34
C LEU A 37 12.63 17.03 -10.88
N VAL A 38 13.79 16.68 -10.32
CA VAL A 38 14.20 17.02 -8.95
C VAL A 38 15.66 17.50 -8.99
N HIS A 39 15.94 18.58 -8.29
CA HIS A 39 17.30 19.07 -8.19
C HIS A 39 18.17 18.02 -7.45
N PRO A 40 19.34 17.61 -7.98
CA PRO A 40 20.17 16.54 -7.41
C PRO A 40 20.52 16.74 -5.93
N ILE A 41 20.65 18.00 -5.48
CA ILE A 41 20.97 18.32 -4.08
C ILE A 41 19.89 17.83 -3.10
N LEU A 42 18.62 17.79 -3.54
CA LEU A 42 17.51 17.27 -2.71
C LEU A 42 17.54 15.77 -2.55
N LEU A 43 18.18 15.05 -3.46
CA LEU A 43 18.39 13.62 -3.39
C LEU A 43 19.71 13.24 -2.72
N GLY A 44 20.61 14.21 -2.54
CA GLY A 44 21.90 14.03 -1.87
C GLY A 44 21.77 13.87 -0.34
N ARG A 45 20.64 14.30 0.27
CA ARG A 45 20.35 14.09 1.69
C ARG A 45 18.86 13.83 1.88
N GLN A 46 18.51 12.55 2.02
CA GLN A 46 17.13 12.11 2.13
C GLN A 46 16.67 11.85 3.56
N SER A 47 17.61 11.55 4.48
CA SER A 47 17.33 11.39 5.90
C SER A 47 18.03 12.45 6.74
N ASP A 48 17.40 12.81 7.85
CA ASP A 48 17.98 13.61 8.94
C ASP A 48 18.30 12.70 10.13
N VAL A 49 19.39 13.05 10.83
CA VAL A 49 19.85 12.29 12.00
C VAL A 49 19.22 12.88 13.25
N GLY A 50 18.28 12.15 13.85
CA GLY A 50 17.55 12.62 15.03
C GLY A 50 18.33 12.48 16.34
N ARG A 51 19.25 11.50 16.44
CA ARG A 51 20.10 11.24 17.62
C ARG A 51 21.44 10.70 17.19
N ALA A 52 22.46 10.94 18.05
CA ALA A 52 23.77 10.32 17.89
C ALA A 52 23.70 8.79 18.02
N ARG A 53 24.65 8.12 17.42
CA ARG A 53 24.83 6.68 17.46
C ARG A 53 25.25 6.21 18.86
N ASN A 54 24.66 5.12 19.33
CA ASN A 54 25.17 4.35 20.47
C ASN A 54 26.04 3.18 19.97
N PRO A 55 26.93 2.61 20.80
CA PRO A 55 27.65 1.39 20.44
C PRO A 55 26.70 0.25 20.04
N GLY A 56 27.03 -0.44 18.95
CA GLY A 56 26.20 -1.53 18.39
C GLY A 56 24.91 -1.08 17.72
N GLU A 57 24.64 0.22 17.64
CA GLU A 57 23.45 0.78 16.95
C GLU A 57 23.87 1.75 15.85
N SER A 58 22.99 2.02 14.90
CA SER A 58 23.12 3.17 14.02
C SER A 58 22.63 4.45 14.71
N ALA A 59 22.81 5.60 14.07
CA ALA A 59 22.05 6.79 14.41
C ALA A 59 20.53 6.55 14.22
N VAL A 60 19.71 7.43 14.82
CA VAL A 60 18.27 7.45 14.58
C VAL A 60 17.98 8.33 13.38
N TYR A 61 17.36 7.76 12.35
CA TYR A 61 17.04 8.43 11.09
C TYR A 61 15.57 8.78 11.02
N ARG A 62 15.30 9.95 10.44
CA ARG A 62 13.97 10.47 10.08
C ARG A 62 13.96 10.88 8.63
N ASN A 63 12.79 11.00 8.04
CA ASN A 63 12.67 11.68 6.75
C ASN A 63 13.22 13.11 6.85
N TYR A 64 14.03 13.53 5.87
CA TYR A 64 14.70 14.83 5.93
C TYR A 64 13.71 16.00 6.08
N GLY A 65 12.62 15.99 5.31
CA GLY A 65 11.59 17.03 5.40
C GLY A 65 10.92 17.10 6.77
N THR A 66 10.63 15.94 7.37
CA THR A 66 10.04 15.85 8.72
C THR A 66 11.05 16.23 9.80
N GLY A 67 12.32 15.83 9.65
CA GLY A 67 13.38 16.20 10.57
C GLY A 67 13.55 17.71 10.70
N LEU A 68 13.53 18.43 9.59
CA LEU A 68 13.57 19.90 9.56
C LEU A 68 12.33 20.55 10.17
N ALA A 69 11.14 19.98 9.93
CA ALA A 69 9.89 20.48 10.50
C ALA A 69 9.75 20.17 12.01
N GLY A 70 10.51 19.20 12.53
CA GLY A 70 10.53 18.81 13.94
C GLY A 70 9.25 18.18 14.48
N ARG A 71 8.26 17.89 13.63
CA ARG A 71 6.98 17.27 14.02
C ARG A 71 6.53 16.24 13.01
N PHE A 72 6.10 15.09 13.51
CA PHE A 72 5.48 14.07 12.67
C PHE A 72 4.07 14.48 12.24
N PRO A 73 3.70 14.27 10.97
CA PRO A 73 2.32 14.37 10.54
C PRO A 73 1.52 13.18 11.11
N VAL A 74 0.69 13.44 12.11
CA VAL A 74 -0.14 12.42 12.79
C VAL A 74 -1.53 12.28 12.18
N ARG A 75 -1.92 13.17 11.26
CA ARG A 75 -3.25 13.19 10.64
C ARG A 75 -3.21 13.95 9.30
N PRO A 76 -4.11 13.61 8.36
CA PRO A 76 -4.13 14.24 7.04
C PRO A 76 -4.70 15.67 7.04
N GLY A 77 -5.51 16.02 8.03
CA GLY A 77 -6.11 17.34 8.26
C GLY A 77 -6.27 17.59 9.75
N LYS A 78 -6.39 18.85 10.17
CA LYS A 78 -6.50 19.22 11.58
C LYS A 78 -7.77 18.71 12.23
N GLU A 79 -8.81 18.54 11.44
CA GLU A 79 -10.17 18.10 11.82
C GLU A 79 -10.27 16.59 12.04
N VAL A 80 -9.30 15.81 11.54
CA VAL A 80 -9.35 14.35 11.57
C VAL A 80 -8.71 13.83 12.86
N HIS A 81 -9.50 13.18 13.71
CA HIS A 81 -9.07 12.61 14.99
C HIS A 81 -9.36 11.12 15.11
N ILE A 82 -10.46 10.66 14.49
CA ILE A 82 -10.94 9.29 14.54
C ILE A 82 -11.26 8.78 13.13
N LEU A 83 -11.49 7.48 13.02
CA LEU A 83 -11.75 6.83 11.73
C LEU A 83 -12.96 7.44 10.98
N ALA A 84 -14.02 7.79 11.70
CA ALA A 84 -15.21 8.35 11.10
C ALA A 84 -14.99 9.72 10.42
N ASP A 85 -14.00 10.49 10.89
CA ASP A 85 -13.69 11.82 10.35
C ASP A 85 -13.10 11.78 8.93
N PHE A 86 -12.68 10.59 8.44
CA PHE A 86 -12.25 10.47 7.05
C PHE A 86 -13.39 10.65 6.05
N VAL A 87 -14.64 10.38 6.47
CA VAL A 87 -15.81 10.55 5.61
C VAL A 87 -16.30 12.00 5.73
N ARG A 88 -15.68 12.88 4.95
CA ARG A 88 -15.92 14.32 5.02
C ARG A 88 -17.21 14.71 4.29
N PRO A 89 -18.20 15.29 4.96
CA PRO A 89 -19.48 15.67 4.34
C PRO A 89 -19.34 16.83 3.33
N GLU A 90 -18.32 17.66 3.45
CA GLU A 90 -18.04 18.75 2.49
C GLU A 90 -17.52 18.25 1.14
N ILE A 91 -17.05 17.02 1.05
CA ILE A 91 -16.68 16.34 -0.20
C ILE A 91 -17.78 15.33 -0.51
N ASP A 92 -18.87 15.79 -1.09
CA ASP A 92 -20.05 14.93 -1.36
C ASP A 92 -20.25 14.64 -2.86
N ASP A 93 -19.20 14.83 -3.68
CA ASP A 93 -19.22 14.42 -5.07
C ASP A 93 -19.31 12.90 -5.18
N PRO A 94 -20.20 12.36 -6.02
CA PRO A 94 -20.37 10.93 -6.15
C PRO A 94 -19.15 10.28 -6.81
N ARG A 95 -18.57 9.31 -6.12
CA ARG A 95 -17.46 8.47 -6.60
C ARG A 95 -17.82 7.00 -6.61
N THR A 96 -17.02 6.19 -7.28
CA THR A 96 -17.25 4.75 -7.36
C THR A 96 -16.29 4.02 -6.43
N LEU A 97 -16.84 3.31 -5.45
CA LEU A 97 -16.11 2.35 -4.62
C LEU A 97 -16.51 0.94 -5.09
N TRP A 98 -15.56 0.19 -5.65
CA TRP A 98 -15.76 -1.09 -6.35
C TRP A 98 -16.87 -0.98 -7.39
N SER A 99 -18.04 -1.55 -7.11
CA SER A 99 -19.19 -1.57 -8.03
C SER A 99 -20.25 -0.51 -7.73
N THR A 100 -20.10 0.23 -6.63
CA THR A 100 -21.15 1.12 -6.12
C THR A 100 -20.74 2.58 -6.24
N LYS A 101 -21.58 3.37 -6.91
CA LYS A 101 -21.46 4.82 -6.96
C LYS A 101 -22.20 5.43 -5.77
N LEU A 102 -21.49 6.19 -4.92
CA LEU A 102 -22.07 6.80 -3.71
C LEU A 102 -21.33 8.08 -3.32
N THR A 103 -22.00 8.88 -2.47
CA THR A 103 -21.47 10.09 -1.84
C THR A 103 -20.98 9.80 -0.43
N ASN A 104 -20.26 10.73 0.18
CA ASN A 104 -19.84 10.62 1.58
C ASN A 104 -21.03 10.61 2.53
N SER A 105 -22.02 11.47 2.30
CA SER A 105 -23.25 11.50 3.10
C SER A 105 -23.95 10.14 3.07
N HIS A 106 -24.07 9.53 1.91
CA HIS A 106 -24.67 8.19 1.78
C HIS A 106 -23.84 7.12 2.50
N LEU A 107 -22.51 7.19 2.45
CA LEU A 107 -21.64 6.26 3.17
C LEU A 107 -21.81 6.38 4.69
N GLN A 108 -21.90 7.61 5.22
CA GLN A 108 -22.18 7.86 6.64
C GLN A 108 -23.54 7.30 7.06
N ASP A 109 -24.58 7.55 6.26
CA ASP A 109 -25.93 7.04 6.52
C ASP A 109 -25.96 5.52 6.55
N ARG A 110 -25.29 4.84 5.61
CA ARG A 110 -25.17 3.39 5.58
C ARG A 110 -24.47 2.84 6.82
N ALA A 111 -23.32 3.43 7.20
CA ALA A 111 -22.57 3.02 8.38
C ALA A 111 -23.42 3.19 9.67
N ALA A 112 -24.08 4.33 9.83
CA ALA A 112 -24.95 4.58 10.98
C ALA A 112 -26.18 3.64 11.01
N ALA A 113 -26.75 3.34 9.84
CA ALA A 113 -27.87 2.40 9.72
C ALA A 113 -27.43 0.98 10.09
N PHE A 114 -26.33 0.50 9.53
CA PHE A 114 -25.80 -0.83 9.81
C PHE A 114 -25.42 -0.97 11.30
N GLY A 115 -24.72 0.00 11.89
CA GLY A 115 -24.36 0.00 13.31
C GLY A 115 -25.57 -0.07 14.22
N THR A 116 -26.62 0.73 13.93
CA THR A 116 -27.89 0.71 14.67
C THR A 116 -28.58 -0.65 14.55
N GLY A 117 -28.66 -1.24 13.35
CA GLY A 117 -29.24 -2.56 13.14
C GLY A 117 -28.47 -3.66 13.88
N LEU A 118 -27.15 -3.60 13.86
CA LEU A 118 -26.28 -4.56 14.51
C LEU A 118 -26.43 -4.52 16.06
N LEU A 119 -26.44 -3.33 16.66
CA LEU A 119 -26.63 -3.17 18.11
C LEU A 119 -28.00 -3.64 18.56
N ARG A 120 -29.03 -3.49 17.74
CA ARG A 120 -30.39 -3.97 18.04
C ARG A 120 -30.55 -5.48 18.09
N THR A 121 -29.57 -6.25 17.59
CA THR A 121 -29.56 -7.71 17.81
C THR A 121 -29.46 -8.07 19.30
N GLY A 122 -29.04 -7.10 20.14
CA GLY A 122 -28.95 -7.24 21.59
C GLY A 122 -27.79 -8.08 22.09
N ARG A 123 -26.88 -8.51 21.17
CA ARG A 123 -25.74 -9.40 21.48
C ARG A 123 -24.40 -8.66 21.51
N ILE A 124 -24.34 -7.50 20.91
CA ILE A 124 -23.11 -6.72 20.78
C ILE A 124 -23.20 -5.53 21.72
N GLN A 125 -22.17 -5.41 22.56
CA GLN A 125 -22.05 -4.34 23.55
C GLN A 125 -20.89 -3.42 23.13
N THR A 126 -21.10 -2.12 23.21
CA THR A 126 -20.06 -1.12 22.97
C THR A 126 -18.92 -1.30 23.97
N GLN A 127 -17.67 -1.05 23.52
CA GLN A 127 -16.42 -1.12 24.29
C GLN A 127 -15.96 -2.52 24.74
N THR A 128 -16.83 -3.52 24.82
CA THR A 128 -16.49 -4.84 25.36
C THR A 128 -16.52 -5.95 24.31
N SER A 129 -17.36 -5.79 23.27
CA SER A 129 -17.49 -6.79 22.22
C SER A 129 -16.44 -6.61 21.13
N SER A 130 -16.08 -7.73 20.50
CA SER A 130 -15.33 -7.76 19.25
C SER A 130 -16.14 -8.43 18.14
N VAL A 131 -15.89 -8.02 16.89
CA VAL A 131 -16.56 -8.56 15.71
C VAL A 131 -15.51 -9.01 14.70
N LEU A 132 -15.58 -10.26 14.26
CA LEU A 132 -14.68 -10.81 13.25
C LEU A 132 -15.19 -10.47 11.84
N LEU A 133 -14.36 -9.82 11.04
CA LEU A 133 -14.63 -9.48 9.65
C LEU A 133 -13.96 -10.51 8.73
N LEU A 134 -14.72 -11.51 8.26
CA LEU A 134 -14.30 -12.48 7.24
C LEU A 134 -14.80 -12.01 5.87
N LEU A 135 -14.33 -10.84 5.46
CA LEU A 135 -14.74 -10.19 4.22
C LEU A 135 -13.51 -9.94 3.33
N ASN A 136 -13.69 -10.14 2.04
CA ASN A 136 -12.80 -9.56 1.06
C ASN A 136 -13.01 -8.05 0.99
N ASP A 137 -12.09 -7.35 0.35
CA ASP A 137 -12.15 -5.91 0.19
C ASP A 137 -13.38 -5.51 -0.63
N CYS A 138 -14.35 -4.90 0.00
CA CYS A 138 -15.64 -4.50 -0.58
C CYS A 138 -16.23 -3.31 0.19
N LEU A 139 -17.33 -2.77 -0.32
CA LEU A 139 -18.00 -1.63 0.31
C LEU A 139 -18.57 -1.98 1.69
N GLU A 140 -19.10 -3.20 1.84
CA GLU A 140 -19.65 -3.71 3.11
C GLU A 140 -18.57 -3.81 4.20
N PHE A 141 -17.31 -4.08 3.83
CA PHE A 141 -16.19 -4.00 4.77
C PHE A 141 -16.03 -2.59 5.33
N ILE A 142 -16.03 -1.56 4.46
CA ILE A 142 -15.91 -0.16 4.90
C ILE A 142 -17.10 0.26 5.76
N VAL A 143 -18.31 -0.10 5.35
CA VAL A 143 -19.53 0.20 6.12
C VAL A 143 -19.49 -0.44 7.51
N ALA A 144 -19.08 -1.71 7.59
CA ALA A 144 -18.92 -2.41 8.87
C ALA A 144 -17.81 -1.80 9.73
N ASP A 145 -16.65 -1.53 9.15
CA ASP A 145 -15.48 -0.98 9.86
C ASP A 145 -15.79 0.42 10.45
N LEU A 146 -16.44 1.30 9.67
CA LEU A 146 -16.89 2.61 10.14
C LEU A 146 -17.95 2.49 11.23
N ALA A 147 -18.92 1.59 11.08
CA ALA A 147 -19.97 1.37 12.07
C ALA A 147 -19.39 0.85 13.39
N LEU A 148 -18.55 -0.16 13.35
CA LEU A 148 -17.91 -0.75 14.54
C LEU A 148 -17.04 0.27 15.26
N ALA A 149 -16.19 0.98 14.52
CA ALA A 149 -15.31 2.01 15.06
C ALA A 149 -16.09 3.17 15.72
N SER A 150 -17.21 3.60 15.11
CA SER A 150 -18.06 4.66 15.66
C SER A 150 -18.76 4.26 16.98
N HIS A 151 -18.91 2.95 17.21
CA HIS A 151 -19.49 2.41 18.44
C HIS A 151 -18.46 1.86 19.43
N SER A 152 -17.16 2.13 19.21
CA SER A 152 -16.04 1.59 20.02
C SER A 152 -16.09 0.06 20.16
N ILE A 153 -16.44 -0.63 19.07
CA ILE A 153 -16.43 -2.09 18.95
C ILE A 153 -15.21 -2.49 18.14
N ASN A 154 -14.37 -3.35 18.71
CA ASN A 154 -13.14 -3.78 18.03
C ASN A 154 -13.45 -4.71 16.85
N SER A 155 -13.01 -4.38 15.66
CA SER A 155 -12.99 -5.31 14.53
C SER A 155 -11.77 -6.23 14.61
N ILE A 156 -11.94 -7.50 14.27
CA ILE A 156 -10.86 -8.46 14.09
C ILE A 156 -10.75 -8.77 12.60
N THR A 157 -9.56 -8.69 12.03
CA THR A 157 -9.29 -9.04 10.63
C THR A 157 -8.14 -10.02 10.53
N LEU A 158 -8.15 -10.84 9.48
CA LEU A 158 -7.14 -11.86 9.21
C LEU A 158 -6.42 -11.55 7.89
N THR A 159 -5.11 -11.69 7.85
CA THR A 159 -4.34 -11.49 6.61
C THR A 159 -4.28 -12.74 5.73
N SER A 160 -4.74 -13.88 6.25
CA SER A 160 -4.80 -15.16 5.55
C SER A 160 -5.95 -16.01 6.09
N ALA A 161 -6.60 -16.78 5.22
CA ALA A 161 -7.66 -17.71 5.61
C ALA A 161 -7.18 -18.80 6.61
N LYS A 162 -5.90 -19.14 6.58
CA LYS A 162 -5.30 -20.12 7.51
C LYS A 162 -5.36 -19.71 8.98
N LEU A 163 -5.48 -18.40 9.23
CA LEU A 163 -5.53 -17.85 10.59
C LEU A 163 -6.92 -18.00 11.25
N LEU A 164 -7.94 -18.44 10.51
CA LEU A 164 -9.32 -18.50 11.00
C LEU A 164 -9.44 -19.41 12.23
N THR A 165 -8.99 -20.67 12.12
CA THR A 165 -9.09 -21.64 13.21
C THR A 165 -8.36 -21.19 14.47
N PRO A 166 -7.05 -20.86 14.44
CA PRO A 166 -6.33 -20.49 15.66
C PRO A 166 -6.87 -19.18 16.29
N VAL A 167 -7.36 -18.24 15.47
CA VAL A 167 -7.94 -17.01 16.01
C VAL A 167 -9.30 -17.23 16.63
N LEU A 168 -10.16 -18.08 16.05
CA LEU A 168 -11.47 -18.42 16.66
C LEU A 168 -11.32 -19.23 17.94
N GLU A 169 -10.33 -20.10 18.04
CA GLU A 169 -10.02 -20.85 19.26
C GLU A 169 -9.54 -19.96 20.39
N ALA A 170 -8.69 -18.96 20.07
CA ALA A 170 -8.17 -18.02 21.07
C ALA A 170 -9.18 -16.91 21.42
N HIS A 171 -10.01 -16.48 20.47
CA HIS A 171 -10.92 -15.35 20.61
C HIS A 171 -12.32 -15.74 20.17
N THR A 172 -13.31 -15.54 21.05
CA THR A 172 -14.73 -15.72 20.73
C THR A 172 -15.34 -14.36 20.39
N PRO A 173 -15.48 -13.99 19.10
CA PRO A 173 -16.13 -12.75 18.72
C PRO A 173 -17.63 -12.78 19.03
N ALA A 174 -18.20 -11.64 19.39
CA ALA A 174 -19.64 -11.50 19.65
C ALA A 174 -20.46 -11.68 18.37
N ALA A 175 -19.89 -11.36 17.20
CA ALA A 175 -20.46 -11.64 15.90
C ALA A 175 -19.36 -11.86 14.85
N ILE A 176 -19.74 -12.56 13.77
CA ILE A 176 -18.90 -12.78 12.59
C ILE A 176 -19.63 -12.19 11.38
N ILE A 177 -18.96 -11.28 10.65
CA ILE A 177 -19.48 -10.76 9.38
C ILE A 177 -18.73 -11.46 8.26
N THR A 178 -19.44 -12.14 7.36
CA THR A 178 -18.83 -13.01 6.34
C THR A 178 -19.56 -12.95 5.01
N HIS A 179 -18.90 -13.37 3.94
CA HIS A 179 -19.53 -13.59 2.65
C HIS A 179 -20.43 -14.84 2.65
N ALA A 180 -21.49 -14.81 1.83
CA ALA A 180 -22.44 -15.93 1.72
C ALA A 180 -21.78 -17.26 1.36
N PHE A 181 -20.72 -17.25 0.54
CA PHE A 181 -20.01 -18.48 0.13
C PHE A 181 -19.14 -19.07 1.24
N LEU A 182 -18.76 -18.29 2.26
CA LEU A 182 -18.01 -18.77 3.42
C LEU A 182 -18.92 -19.31 4.55
N LEU A 183 -20.24 -19.12 4.46
CA LEU A 183 -21.17 -19.58 5.49
C LEU A 183 -21.09 -21.10 5.74
N PRO A 184 -21.09 -21.98 4.70
CA PRO A 184 -21.01 -23.42 4.93
C PRO A 184 -19.74 -23.85 5.69
N PRO A 185 -18.52 -23.52 5.25
CA PRO A 185 -17.30 -23.93 5.96
C PRO A 185 -17.20 -23.30 7.37
N LEU A 186 -17.74 -22.10 7.57
CA LEU A 186 -17.78 -21.48 8.88
C LEU A 186 -18.71 -22.23 9.84
N LEU A 187 -19.90 -22.66 9.37
CA LEU A 187 -20.81 -23.49 10.17
C LEU A 187 -20.19 -24.82 10.55
N GLU A 188 -19.52 -25.49 9.60
CA GLU A 188 -18.80 -26.74 9.84
C GLU A 188 -17.75 -26.56 10.95
N HIS A 189 -16.94 -25.52 10.86
CA HIS A 189 -15.93 -25.19 11.87
C HIS A 189 -16.55 -24.95 13.26
N ILE A 190 -17.66 -24.20 13.35
CA ILE A 190 -18.37 -23.94 14.63
C ILE A 190 -18.90 -25.26 15.22
N TYR A 191 -19.37 -26.19 14.39
CA TYR A 191 -19.88 -27.49 14.87
C TYR A 191 -18.80 -28.43 15.33
N GLU A 192 -17.66 -28.43 14.67
CA GLU A 192 -16.50 -29.26 15.02
C GLU A 192 -15.81 -28.79 16.31
N SER A 193 -15.78 -27.49 16.57
CA SER A 193 -15.18 -26.93 17.79
C SER A 193 -15.90 -27.33 19.09
N GLY A 194 -17.06 -27.97 19.00
CA GLY A 194 -17.81 -28.48 20.16
C GLY A 194 -18.50 -27.41 21.01
N ASP A 195 -18.46 -26.16 20.62
CA ASP A 195 -19.00 -24.98 21.34
C ASP A 195 -20.54 -24.88 21.22
N ARG A 196 -21.22 -26.03 21.34
CA ARG A 196 -22.68 -26.18 21.17
C ARG A 196 -23.52 -25.34 22.15
N ASN A 197 -22.91 -24.91 23.24
CA ASN A 197 -23.61 -24.14 24.29
C ASN A 197 -23.48 -22.62 24.10
N LYS A 198 -22.62 -22.15 23.20
CA LYS A 198 -22.51 -20.71 22.91
C LYS A 198 -23.43 -20.33 21.75
N GLU A 199 -24.08 -19.19 21.90
CA GLU A 199 -24.85 -18.61 20.81
C GLU A 199 -23.93 -17.79 19.91
N HIS A 200 -23.98 -18.06 18.61
CA HIS A 200 -23.20 -17.35 17.58
C HIS A 200 -24.10 -16.45 16.75
N VAL A 201 -23.64 -15.23 16.50
CA VAL A 201 -24.28 -14.30 15.58
C VAL A 201 -23.43 -14.21 14.30
N ILE A 202 -24.03 -14.53 13.17
CA ILE A 202 -23.39 -14.46 11.86
C ILE A 202 -24.16 -13.46 11.00
N VAL A 203 -23.45 -12.48 10.44
CA VAL A 203 -24.00 -11.51 9.49
C VAL A 203 -23.43 -11.83 8.11
N VAL A 204 -24.31 -12.11 7.16
CA VAL A 204 -23.93 -12.58 5.81
C VAL A 204 -24.08 -11.46 4.79
N VAL A 205 -23.00 -11.19 4.06
CA VAL A 205 -22.97 -10.32 2.89
C VAL A 205 -23.29 -11.14 1.64
N GLY A 206 -24.28 -10.73 0.89
CA GLY A 206 -24.82 -11.46 -0.26
C GLY A 206 -25.99 -12.40 0.14
N GLU A 207 -26.39 -13.25 -0.81
CA GLU A 207 -27.51 -14.18 -0.61
C GLU A 207 -26.96 -15.58 -0.28
N PRO A 208 -27.20 -16.08 0.96
CA PRO A 208 -26.79 -17.44 1.32
C PRO A 208 -27.64 -18.48 0.57
N THR A 209 -27.06 -19.62 0.26
CA THR A 209 -27.80 -20.70 -0.41
C THR A 209 -28.86 -21.30 0.52
N PRO A 210 -30.02 -21.76 -0.01
CA PRO A 210 -31.04 -22.43 0.82
C PRO A 210 -30.51 -23.62 1.60
N GLN A 211 -29.54 -24.34 1.06
CA GLN A 211 -28.88 -25.48 1.73
C GLN A 211 -28.07 -25.01 2.95
N ALA A 212 -27.27 -23.94 2.80
CA ALA A 212 -26.52 -23.37 3.91
C ALA A 212 -27.46 -22.87 5.03
N MET A 213 -28.59 -22.24 4.68
CA MET A 213 -29.59 -21.81 5.66
C MET A 213 -30.29 -22.99 6.35
N ALA A 214 -30.51 -24.08 5.64
CA ALA A 214 -31.12 -25.29 6.23
C ALA A 214 -30.18 -26.02 7.19
N SER A 215 -28.85 -25.84 7.07
CA SER A 215 -27.85 -26.44 7.97
C SER A 215 -27.57 -25.61 9.22
N VAL A 216 -28.23 -24.45 9.41
CA VAL A 216 -28.03 -23.58 10.58
C VAL A 216 -28.63 -24.21 11.83
N ALA A 217 -27.83 -24.47 12.85
CA ALA A 217 -28.28 -25.01 14.13
C ALA A 217 -28.97 -23.91 14.98
N SER A 218 -29.72 -24.37 15.98
CA SER A 218 -30.53 -23.48 16.84
C SER A 218 -29.73 -22.48 17.69
N ASN A 219 -28.46 -22.77 17.93
CA ASN A 219 -27.53 -21.89 18.64
C ASN A 219 -26.83 -20.85 17.72
N VAL A 220 -27.10 -20.86 16.41
CA VAL A 220 -26.54 -19.91 15.45
C VAL A 220 -27.66 -19.01 14.91
N LYS A 221 -27.49 -17.71 15.03
CA LYS A 221 -28.42 -16.71 14.45
C LYS A 221 -27.77 -16.08 13.23
N VAL A 222 -28.38 -16.27 12.07
CA VAL A 222 -27.90 -15.71 10.80
C VAL A 222 -28.77 -14.53 10.41
N TYR A 223 -28.13 -13.38 10.15
CA TYR A 223 -28.74 -12.16 9.65
C TYR A 223 -28.14 -11.81 8.30
N LYS A 224 -28.92 -11.20 7.40
CA LYS A 224 -28.37 -10.61 6.17
C LYS A 224 -27.90 -9.19 6.46
N PHE A 225 -26.74 -8.82 5.93
CA PHE A 225 -26.17 -7.49 6.07
C PHE A 225 -27.14 -6.39 5.62
N ALA A 226 -27.73 -6.56 4.43
CA ALA A 226 -28.70 -5.62 3.87
C ALA A 226 -29.99 -5.50 4.72
N GLU A 227 -30.42 -6.57 5.40
CA GLU A 227 -31.59 -6.53 6.30
C GLU A 227 -31.29 -5.72 7.56
N LEU A 228 -30.11 -5.90 8.18
CA LEU A 228 -29.69 -5.11 9.34
C LEU A 228 -29.56 -3.63 8.99
N GLU A 229 -28.93 -3.31 7.84
CA GLU A 229 -28.83 -1.95 7.34
C GLU A 229 -30.23 -1.34 7.10
N HIS A 230 -31.14 -2.08 6.45
CA HIS A 230 -32.50 -1.62 6.20
C HIS A 230 -33.32 -1.44 7.50
N GLN A 231 -33.22 -2.37 8.46
CA GLN A 231 -33.88 -2.24 9.76
C GLN A 231 -33.36 -1.02 10.51
N GLY A 232 -32.05 -0.82 10.56
CA GLY A 232 -31.43 0.32 11.21
C GLY A 232 -31.72 1.66 10.51
N SER A 233 -32.01 1.67 9.19
CA SER A 233 -32.40 2.89 8.47
C SER A 233 -33.80 3.38 8.84
N LYS A 234 -34.69 2.48 9.27
CA LYS A 234 -36.10 2.79 9.62
C LYS A 234 -36.33 3.30 11.05
N VAL A 235 -35.29 3.27 11.86
CA VAL A 235 -35.39 3.59 13.27
C VAL A 235 -34.45 4.75 13.63
N GLU A 236 -34.70 5.34 14.80
CA GLU A 236 -33.76 6.34 15.34
C GLU A 236 -32.37 5.75 15.51
N LYS A 237 -31.36 6.49 15.05
CA LYS A 237 -29.96 6.05 15.09
C LYS A 237 -29.46 5.99 16.52
N ILE A 238 -28.78 4.91 16.85
CA ILE A 238 -28.10 4.76 18.14
C ILE A 238 -26.76 5.49 18.02
N PHE A 239 -26.50 6.39 18.96
CA PHE A 239 -25.22 7.10 19.07
C PHE A 239 -24.49 6.59 20.32
N SER A 240 -23.22 6.28 20.13
CA SER A 240 -22.29 5.96 21.21
C SER A 240 -21.42 7.18 21.56
N PRO A 241 -20.82 7.23 22.74
CA PRO A 241 -19.81 8.24 23.05
C PRO A 241 -18.69 8.21 22.00
N LEU A 242 -18.23 9.39 21.58
CA LEU A 242 -17.16 9.49 20.61
C LEU A 242 -15.88 8.81 21.14
N PRO A 243 -15.24 7.94 20.36
CA PRO A 243 -13.97 7.32 20.74
C PRO A 243 -12.87 8.36 20.81
N LYS A 244 -11.83 8.06 21.59
CA LYS A 244 -10.61 8.89 21.66
C LYS A 244 -9.62 8.45 20.57
N PRO A 245 -8.70 9.32 20.13
CA PRO A 245 -7.66 8.96 19.18
C PRO A 245 -6.80 7.76 19.60
N SER A 246 -6.59 7.60 20.92
CA SER A 246 -5.82 6.49 21.50
C SER A 246 -6.60 5.17 21.62
N ASP A 247 -7.93 5.20 21.43
CA ASP A 247 -8.73 4.00 21.60
C ASP A 247 -8.48 3.02 20.44
N PRO A 248 -8.31 1.72 20.73
CA PRO A 248 -8.21 0.70 19.70
C PRO A 248 -9.57 0.50 19.02
N PHE A 249 -9.56 0.32 17.71
CA PHE A 249 -10.78 0.02 16.94
C PHE A 249 -10.66 -1.29 16.13
N SER A 250 -9.42 -1.78 15.91
CA SER A 250 -9.22 -2.98 15.11
C SER A 250 -7.98 -3.74 15.54
N ILE A 251 -8.01 -5.06 15.31
CA ILE A 251 -6.86 -5.95 15.45
C ILE A 251 -6.72 -6.74 14.16
N SER A 252 -5.54 -6.66 13.55
CA SER A 252 -5.21 -7.37 12.32
C SER A 252 -4.24 -8.51 12.65
N PHE A 253 -4.68 -9.76 12.58
CA PHE A 253 -3.82 -10.92 12.81
C PHE A 253 -3.06 -11.30 11.55
N TYR A 254 -1.77 -11.62 11.72
CA TYR A 254 -0.86 -12.03 10.65
C TYR A 254 0.10 -13.10 11.14
N GLU A 255 0.66 -13.84 10.20
CA GLU A 255 1.71 -14.83 10.44
C GLU A 255 3.08 -14.21 10.16
N THR A 256 4.01 -14.36 11.09
CA THR A 256 5.42 -13.93 10.90
C THR A 256 6.15 -14.93 10.01
N GLU A 257 7.33 -14.57 9.49
CA GLU A 257 8.20 -15.48 8.74
C GLU A 257 8.60 -16.73 9.54
N ALA A 258 8.62 -16.63 10.86
CA ALA A 258 8.88 -17.77 11.77
C ALA A 258 7.64 -18.64 12.04
N GLY A 259 6.48 -18.34 11.44
CA GLY A 259 5.24 -19.09 11.64
C GLY A 259 4.46 -18.74 12.92
N HIS A 260 4.86 -17.70 13.65
CA HIS A 260 4.12 -17.24 14.83
C HIS A 260 2.97 -16.32 14.43
N ILE A 261 1.80 -16.49 15.07
CA ILE A 261 0.64 -15.63 14.86
C ILE A 261 0.73 -14.43 15.79
N GLN A 262 0.66 -13.23 15.23
CA GLN A 262 0.70 -11.98 15.96
C GLN A 262 -0.43 -11.07 15.50
N GLY A 263 -0.89 -10.18 16.39
CA GLY A 263 -1.89 -9.16 16.10
C GLY A 263 -1.29 -7.75 16.09
N ALA A 264 -1.69 -6.97 15.12
CA ALA A 264 -1.47 -5.53 15.09
C ALA A 264 -2.73 -4.83 15.63
N GLN A 265 -2.66 -4.27 16.83
CA GLN A 265 -3.75 -3.47 17.41
C GLN A 265 -3.67 -2.04 16.90
N LEU A 266 -4.66 -1.64 16.13
CA LEU A 266 -4.78 -0.31 15.53
C LEU A 266 -5.60 0.60 16.43
N THR A 267 -5.06 1.78 16.74
CA THR A 267 -5.80 2.90 17.31
C THR A 267 -6.25 3.87 16.21
N HIS A 268 -7.17 4.76 16.54
CA HIS A 268 -7.57 5.82 15.61
C HIS A 268 -6.37 6.72 15.23
N GLU A 269 -5.43 6.95 16.15
CA GLU A 269 -4.20 7.71 15.86
C GLU A 269 -3.28 6.97 14.88
N ASN A 270 -3.12 5.66 15.00
CA ASN A 270 -2.31 4.88 14.06
C ASN A 270 -2.83 5.01 12.64
N ILE A 271 -4.15 4.88 12.44
CA ILE A 271 -4.73 4.95 11.09
C ILE A 271 -4.74 6.37 10.54
N THR A 272 -4.95 7.42 11.37
CA THR A 272 -4.87 8.80 10.89
C THR A 272 -3.45 9.16 10.47
N ALA A 273 -2.44 8.70 11.21
CA ALA A 273 -1.03 8.84 10.83
C ALA A 273 -0.71 8.02 9.55
N GLY A 274 -1.27 6.83 9.41
CA GLY A 274 -1.15 6.01 8.21
C GLY A 274 -1.66 6.72 6.96
N VAL A 275 -2.86 7.29 7.03
CA VAL A 275 -3.45 8.08 5.93
C VAL A 275 -2.60 9.31 5.60
N ALA A 276 -2.08 10.02 6.61
CA ALA A 276 -1.17 11.14 6.40
C ALA A 276 0.11 10.71 5.66
N ALA A 277 0.66 9.53 6.00
CA ALA A 277 1.84 8.99 5.34
C ALA A 277 1.56 8.54 3.90
N VAL A 278 0.41 7.92 3.62
CA VAL A 278 0.00 7.56 2.25
C VAL A 278 -0.13 8.80 1.37
N LYS A 279 -0.74 9.87 1.87
CA LYS A 279 -0.81 11.16 1.14
C LYS A 279 0.57 11.73 0.84
N ALA A 280 1.49 11.63 1.78
CA ALA A 280 2.85 12.16 1.63
C ALA A 280 3.71 11.41 0.60
N LEU A 281 3.28 10.25 0.10
CA LEU A 281 3.92 9.59 -1.05
C LEU A 281 3.80 10.40 -2.35
N PHE A 282 2.87 11.35 -2.39
CA PHE A 282 2.62 12.19 -3.56
C PHE A 282 3.16 13.60 -3.32
N PRO A 283 4.02 14.13 -4.20
CA PRO A 283 4.46 15.52 -4.12
C PRO A 283 3.27 16.49 -4.16
N ALA A 284 3.40 17.65 -3.52
CA ALA A 284 2.32 18.65 -3.50
C ALA A 284 1.85 19.07 -4.91
N SER A 285 2.76 19.07 -5.89
CA SER A 285 2.44 19.34 -7.31
C SER A 285 1.63 18.24 -7.99
N ASN A 286 1.55 17.06 -7.39
CA ASN A 286 0.88 15.88 -7.93
C ASN A 286 0.10 15.11 -6.84
N ALA A 287 -0.45 15.86 -5.87
CA ALA A 287 -1.24 15.34 -4.77
C ALA A 287 -2.47 14.55 -5.26
N LEU A 288 -3.00 13.70 -4.41
CA LEU A 288 -4.28 13.01 -4.67
C LEU A 288 -5.42 14.03 -4.75
N SER A 289 -6.36 13.76 -5.65
CA SER A 289 -7.53 14.61 -5.89
C SER A 289 -8.78 13.76 -6.16
N GLN A 290 -9.96 14.35 -6.12
CA GLN A 290 -11.23 13.68 -6.43
C GLN A 290 -11.30 13.09 -7.84
N LEU A 291 -10.46 13.58 -8.76
CA LEU A 291 -10.37 13.06 -10.14
C LEU A 291 -9.59 11.75 -10.24
N ASP A 292 -8.91 11.36 -9.17
CA ASP A 292 -8.11 10.15 -9.16
C ASP A 292 -8.96 8.90 -8.93
N THR A 293 -8.43 7.81 -9.45
CA THR A 293 -8.92 6.46 -9.20
C THR A 293 -7.76 5.62 -8.71
N ILE A 294 -7.85 5.13 -7.48
CA ILE A 294 -6.84 4.30 -6.86
C ILE A 294 -7.22 2.83 -7.01
N VAL A 295 -6.28 2.02 -7.50
CA VAL A 295 -6.40 0.56 -7.49
C VAL A 295 -5.29 -0.03 -6.63
N SER A 296 -5.66 -0.90 -5.68
CA SER A 296 -4.74 -1.45 -4.68
C SER A 296 -4.66 -2.98 -4.72
N ALA A 297 -3.44 -3.50 -4.61
CA ALA A 297 -3.16 -4.91 -4.35
C ALA A 297 -3.01 -5.24 -2.85
N HIS A 298 -3.23 -4.26 -1.97
CA HIS A 298 -3.14 -4.43 -0.52
C HIS A 298 -4.52 -4.52 0.08
N SER A 299 -4.77 -5.64 0.78
CA SER A 299 -6.05 -5.86 1.45
C SER A 299 -6.24 -4.94 2.65
N MET A 300 -7.47 -4.46 2.82
CA MET A 300 -7.91 -3.69 4.00
C MET A 300 -7.86 -4.50 5.31
N SER A 301 -7.68 -5.81 5.25
CA SER A 301 -7.40 -6.62 6.43
C SER A 301 -6.04 -6.33 7.05
N THR A 302 -5.16 -5.61 6.33
CA THR A 302 -3.86 -5.13 6.84
C THR A 302 -3.91 -3.66 7.22
N PRO A 303 -3.11 -3.20 8.21
CA PRO A 303 -3.07 -1.78 8.60
C PRO A 303 -2.76 -0.84 7.44
N PHE A 304 -1.77 -1.15 6.61
CA PHE A 304 -1.38 -0.33 5.47
C PHE A 304 -2.43 -0.33 4.36
N GLY A 305 -3.00 -1.48 4.00
CA GLY A 305 -4.06 -1.56 2.99
C GLY A 305 -5.30 -0.77 3.40
N ARG A 306 -5.63 -0.80 4.70
CA ARG A 306 -6.70 0.03 5.28
C ARG A 306 -6.38 1.52 5.19
N ALA A 307 -5.12 1.93 5.45
CA ALA A 307 -4.70 3.32 5.29
C ALA A 307 -4.82 3.82 3.84
N ILE A 308 -4.55 2.98 2.83
CA ILE A 308 -4.75 3.33 1.41
C ILE A 308 -6.24 3.56 1.13
N ALA A 309 -7.13 2.65 1.58
CA ALA A 309 -8.57 2.77 1.35
C ALA A 309 -9.13 4.04 2.03
N TYR A 310 -8.73 4.33 3.26
CA TYR A 310 -9.16 5.56 3.94
C TYR A 310 -8.51 6.83 3.38
N ALA A 311 -7.32 6.76 2.80
CA ALA A 311 -6.76 7.89 2.04
C ALA A 311 -7.62 8.20 0.79
N ALA A 312 -8.11 7.16 0.10
CA ALA A 312 -9.04 7.31 -1.01
C ALA A 312 -10.37 7.95 -0.57
N ILE A 313 -10.92 7.50 0.56
CA ILE A 313 -12.16 8.06 1.12
C ILE A 313 -11.96 9.52 1.53
N TYR A 314 -10.88 9.83 2.22
CA TYR A 314 -10.56 11.19 2.67
C TYR A 314 -10.41 12.18 1.51
N GLU A 315 -9.76 11.77 0.41
CA GLU A 315 -9.57 12.62 -0.78
C GLU A 315 -10.77 12.59 -1.74
N GLY A 316 -11.79 11.75 -1.49
CA GLY A 316 -12.95 11.64 -2.37
C GLY A 316 -12.66 10.94 -3.69
N THR A 317 -11.59 10.13 -3.77
CA THR A 317 -11.21 9.39 -4.99
C THR A 317 -12.07 8.14 -5.19
N SER A 318 -12.18 7.67 -6.42
CA SER A 318 -12.70 6.31 -6.70
C SER A 318 -11.68 5.27 -6.27
N PHE A 319 -12.15 4.12 -5.77
CA PHE A 319 -11.29 3.08 -5.22
C PHE A 319 -11.77 1.67 -5.53
N ALA A 320 -10.84 0.76 -5.80
CA ALA A 320 -11.08 -0.68 -5.84
C ALA A 320 -9.78 -1.45 -5.53
N ASN A 321 -9.95 -2.71 -5.11
CA ASN A 321 -8.85 -3.65 -4.99
C ASN A 321 -8.77 -4.56 -6.21
N ILE A 322 -7.59 -5.09 -6.50
CA ILE A 322 -7.44 -6.14 -7.50
C ILE A 322 -7.87 -7.49 -6.92
N PRO A 323 -8.38 -8.42 -7.73
CA PRO A 323 -8.86 -9.73 -7.24
C PRO A 323 -7.83 -10.55 -6.50
N SER A 324 -6.56 -10.48 -6.85
CA SER A 324 -5.49 -11.19 -6.15
C SER A 324 -5.20 -10.68 -4.73
N SER A 325 -5.78 -9.54 -4.32
CA SER A 325 -5.77 -9.11 -2.92
C SER A 325 -6.82 -9.82 -2.07
N GLU A 326 -7.78 -10.49 -2.70
CA GLU A 326 -8.83 -11.24 -2.01
C GLU A 326 -8.18 -12.37 -1.18
N ILE A 327 -8.60 -12.49 0.07
CA ILE A 327 -8.11 -13.48 1.02
C ILE A 327 -8.94 -14.76 0.93
N TYR A 328 -10.22 -14.60 0.64
CA TYR A 328 -11.20 -15.68 0.58
C TYR A 328 -11.70 -15.85 -0.84
N HIS A 329 -11.62 -17.09 -1.34
CA HIS A 329 -12.02 -17.42 -2.71
C HIS A 329 -13.13 -18.48 -2.69
N ALA A 330 -14.10 -18.32 -3.61
CA ALA A 330 -15.15 -19.32 -3.78
C ALA A 330 -14.66 -20.58 -4.52
N ASP A 331 -13.69 -20.40 -5.44
CA ASP A 331 -13.09 -21.48 -6.24
C ASP A 331 -11.57 -21.33 -6.25
N GLU A 332 -10.84 -22.45 -6.14
CA GLU A 332 -9.37 -22.49 -6.16
C GLU A 332 -8.75 -22.22 -7.55
N ASN A 333 -9.55 -21.95 -8.58
CA ASN A 333 -9.12 -21.92 -9.97
C ASN A 333 -8.54 -20.56 -10.41
N ASP A 334 -7.23 -20.59 -10.74
CA ASP A 334 -6.51 -19.76 -11.71
C ASP A 334 -6.45 -18.22 -11.52
N ILE A 335 -6.34 -17.75 -10.29
CA ILE A 335 -6.31 -16.32 -9.94
C ILE A 335 -5.07 -15.59 -10.48
N LYS A 336 -3.93 -16.29 -10.62
CA LYS A 336 -2.66 -15.66 -11.05
C LYS A 336 -2.63 -15.22 -12.53
N ALA A 337 -3.42 -15.87 -13.39
CA ALA A 337 -3.51 -15.49 -14.81
C ALA A 337 -4.47 -14.30 -15.04
N GLU A 338 -5.36 -14.02 -14.11
CA GLU A 338 -6.37 -12.97 -14.23
C GLU A 338 -5.85 -11.58 -13.84
N ASP A 339 -4.84 -11.47 -12.98
CA ASP A 339 -4.40 -10.20 -12.43
C ASP A 339 -3.94 -9.19 -13.49
N ALA A 340 -3.15 -9.63 -14.46
CA ALA A 340 -2.74 -8.76 -15.57
C ALA A 340 -3.94 -8.41 -16.47
N LYS A 341 -4.91 -9.33 -16.63
CA LYS A 341 -6.15 -9.07 -17.38
C LYS A 341 -7.09 -8.17 -16.59
N VAL A 342 -7.05 -8.17 -15.27
CA VAL A 342 -7.97 -7.39 -14.43
C VAL A 342 -7.59 -5.92 -14.38
N LEU A 343 -6.30 -5.59 -14.39
CA LEU A 343 -5.86 -4.21 -14.58
C LEU A 343 -6.23 -3.67 -15.97
N ALA A 344 -6.29 -4.55 -16.97
CA ALA A 344 -6.66 -4.23 -18.35
C ALA A 344 -8.17 -4.35 -18.61
N THR A 345 -8.84 -5.33 -18.00
CA THR A 345 -10.28 -5.57 -18.14
C THR A 345 -10.98 -5.18 -16.83
N ARG A 346 -11.80 -4.17 -16.88
CA ARG A 346 -12.51 -3.61 -15.73
C ARG A 346 -13.40 -4.66 -15.05
N LYS A 347 -12.95 -5.25 -13.96
CA LYS A 347 -13.83 -6.05 -13.08
C LYS A 347 -14.89 -5.15 -12.43
N TYR A 348 -14.53 -3.90 -12.13
CA TYR A 348 -15.39 -2.93 -11.48
C TYR A 348 -15.68 -1.74 -12.41
N PRO A 349 -16.85 -1.11 -12.33
CA PRO A 349 -17.22 0.07 -13.13
C PRO A 349 -16.58 1.37 -12.58
N ILE A 350 -15.35 1.31 -12.12
CA ILE A 350 -14.55 2.47 -11.71
C ILE A 350 -14.03 3.22 -12.95
N PRO A 351 -13.74 4.52 -12.84
CA PRO A 351 -12.98 5.24 -13.87
C PRO A 351 -11.61 4.60 -14.11
N SER A 352 -10.95 4.99 -15.21
CA SER A 352 -9.60 4.46 -15.51
C SER A 352 -8.64 4.74 -14.35
N PRO A 353 -7.90 3.71 -13.84
CA PRO A 353 -6.97 3.89 -12.75
C PRO A 353 -5.91 4.94 -13.03
N THR A 354 -5.69 5.85 -12.10
CA THR A 354 -4.65 6.89 -12.16
C THR A 354 -3.48 6.60 -11.25
N VAL A 355 -3.74 5.90 -10.13
CA VAL A 355 -2.74 5.52 -9.13
C VAL A 355 -2.83 4.04 -8.84
N LEU A 356 -1.69 3.35 -8.90
CA LEU A 356 -1.60 1.91 -8.66
C LEU A 356 -0.75 1.63 -7.42
N PHE A 357 -1.32 0.92 -6.44
CA PHE A 357 -0.59 0.31 -5.33
C PHE A 357 -0.43 -1.18 -5.62
N LEU A 358 0.78 -1.62 -5.93
CA LEU A 358 1.07 -2.97 -6.43
C LEU A 358 1.99 -3.73 -5.48
N LYS A 359 1.95 -5.07 -5.58
CA LYS A 359 3.01 -5.94 -5.05
C LYS A 359 4.08 -6.17 -6.13
N PRO A 360 5.32 -6.57 -5.76
CA PRO A 360 6.39 -6.82 -6.73
C PRO A 360 6.01 -7.76 -7.88
N GLY A 361 5.24 -8.82 -7.60
CA GLY A 361 4.78 -9.76 -8.63
C GLY A 361 3.91 -9.11 -9.71
N HIS A 362 3.02 -8.17 -9.32
CA HIS A 362 2.19 -7.43 -10.29
C HIS A 362 3.02 -6.48 -11.14
N LEU A 363 3.99 -5.77 -10.52
CA LEU A 363 4.92 -4.92 -11.27
C LEU A 363 5.68 -5.73 -12.32
N ASN A 364 6.27 -6.87 -11.91
CA ASN A 364 7.03 -7.74 -12.80
C ASN A 364 6.19 -8.21 -13.99
N SER A 365 4.93 -8.59 -13.76
CA SER A 365 4.00 -9.01 -14.82
C SER A 365 3.69 -7.87 -15.79
N LEU A 366 3.40 -6.66 -15.27
CA LEU A 366 3.12 -5.49 -16.10
C LEU A 366 4.34 -5.08 -16.94
N VAL A 367 5.50 -4.96 -16.30
CA VAL A 367 6.75 -4.56 -16.97
C VAL A 367 7.13 -5.58 -18.04
N SER A 368 7.10 -6.87 -17.71
CA SER A 368 7.38 -7.95 -18.65
C SER A 368 6.42 -7.94 -19.84
N GLY A 369 5.12 -7.75 -19.60
CA GLY A 369 4.10 -7.67 -20.65
C GLY A 369 4.34 -6.49 -21.60
N ILE A 370 4.61 -5.29 -21.06
CA ILE A 370 4.87 -4.08 -21.85
C ILE A 370 6.16 -4.25 -22.68
N LEU A 371 7.25 -4.70 -22.04
CA LEU A 371 8.53 -4.84 -22.74
C LEU A 371 8.51 -5.96 -23.79
N THR A 372 7.85 -7.08 -23.51
CA THR A 372 7.68 -8.17 -24.50
C THR A 372 6.89 -7.68 -25.70
N THR A 373 5.82 -6.90 -25.47
CA THR A 373 5.04 -6.29 -26.54
C THR A 373 5.87 -5.28 -27.35
N ALA A 374 6.66 -4.44 -26.68
CA ALA A 374 7.52 -3.46 -27.33
C ALA A 374 8.64 -4.14 -28.15
N LYS A 375 9.22 -5.24 -27.65
CA LYS A 375 10.26 -6.02 -28.34
C LYS A 375 9.79 -6.67 -29.64
N SER A 376 8.50 -6.75 -29.92
CA SER A 376 7.98 -7.23 -31.22
C SER A 376 8.56 -6.43 -32.41
N SER A 377 8.93 -5.18 -32.20
CA SER A 377 9.64 -4.30 -33.15
C SER A 377 11.10 -4.12 -32.73
N TRP A 378 11.90 -5.21 -32.75
CA TRP A 378 13.23 -5.26 -32.16
C TRP A 378 14.18 -4.13 -32.58
N PHE A 379 14.12 -3.68 -33.83
CA PHE A 379 14.97 -2.60 -34.34
C PHE A 379 14.63 -1.27 -33.67
N LEU A 380 13.37 -0.87 -33.67
CA LEU A 380 12.91 0.35 -32.99
C LEU A 380 13.12 0.27 -31.48
N TYR A 381 12.92 -0.92 -30.90
CA TYR A 381 13.09 -1.15 -29.48
C TYR A 381 14.50 -0.83 -28.99
N ASN A 382 15.56 -1.24 -29.72
CA ASN A 382 16.93 -0.98 -29.31
C ASN A 382 17.26 0.52 -29.25
N PHE A 383 16.78 1.30 -30.21
CA PHE A 383 16.96 2.76 -30.21
C PHE A 383 16.13 3.42 -29.11
N ALA A 384 14.86 3.03 -28.98
CA ALA A 384 13.97 3.53 -27.97
C ALA A 384 14.50 3.23 -26.56
N TRP A 385 14.95 2.02 -26.31
CA TRP A 385 15.56 1.60 -25.05
C TRP A 385 16.78 2.47 -24.69
N ARG A 386 17.75 2.60 -25.61
CA ARG A 386 18.94 3.41 -25.37
C ARG A 386 18.61 4.87 -25.08
N HIS A 387 17.67 5.45 -25.82
CA HIS A 387 17.23 6.83 -25.60
C HIS A 387 16.57 7.00 -24.24
N LYS A 388 15.64 6.10 -23.87
CA LYS A 388 14.92 6.16 -22.58
C LYS A 388 15.87 5.93 -21.40
N THR A 389 16.77 4.96 -21.48
CA THR A 389 17.76 4.70 -20.41
C THR A 389 18.75 5.86 -20.26
N ALA A 390 19.21 6.48 -21.36
CA ALA A 390 20.04 7.68 -21.29
C ALA A 390 19.28 8.85 -20.61
N GLY A 391 18.01 9.04 -20.96
CA GLY A 391 17.16 10.05 -20.30
C GLY A 391 17.02 9.81 -18.80
N ILE A 392 16.81 8.56 -18.37
CA ILE A 392 16.73 8.19 -16.95
C ILE A 392 18.06 8.46 -16.23
N ALA A 393 19.20 8.11 -16.86
CA ALA A 393 20.52 8.40 -16.31
C ALA A 393 20.79 9.91 -16.16
N ASP A 394 20.25 10.72 -17.07
CA ASP A 394 20.29 12.19 -17.00
C ASP A 394 19.25 12.81 -16.04
N GLY A 395 18.43 11.99 -15.34
CA GLY A 395 17.42 12.43 -14.38
C GLY A 395 16.06 12.80 -15.00
N PHE A 396 15.78 12.34 -16.23
CA PHE A 396 14.51 12.62 -16.92
C PHE A 396 13.63 11.38 -16.99
N LEU A 397 12.37 11.56 -16.59
CA LEU A 397 11.32 10.57 -16.75
C LEU A 397 10.17 11.21 -17.54
N THR A 398 9.87 10.69 -18.72
CA THR A 398 8.80 11.23 -19.57
C THR A 398 8.10 10.11 -20.34
N ASN A 399 6.79 10.26 -20.50
CA ASN A 399 5.96 9.42 -21.38
C ASN A 399 5.59 10.14 -22.69
N GLN A 400 6.20 11.31 -22.98
CA GLN A 400 5.86 12.15 -24.15
C GLN A 400 6.94 12.13 -25.23
N SER A 401 7.96 11.27 -25.12
CA SER A 401 9.00 11.18 -26.14
C SER A 401 8.45 10.61 -27.46
N LEU A 402 9.17 10.84 -28.55
CA LEU A 402 8.85 10.22 -29.85
C LEU A 402 8.75 8.68 -29.74
N TRP A 403 9.61 8.08 -28.94
CA TRP A 403 9.66 6.64 -28.72
C TRP A 403 8.46 6.11 -27.92
N ASP A 404 7.91 6.94 -27.01
CA ASP A 404 6.66 6.59 -26.35
C ASP A 404 5.53 6.47 -27.38
N ARG A 405 5.34 7.48 -28.22
CA ARG A 405 4.29 7.50 -29.24
C ARG A 405 4.42 6.39 -30.28
N LEU A 406 5.65 6.10 -30.74
CA LEU A 406 5.87 5.11 -31.79
C LEU A 406 5.83 3.66 -31.30
N LEU A 407 6.18 3.41 -30.02
CA LEU A 407 6.41 2.06 -29.53
C LEU A 407 5.73 1.77 -28.18
N PHE A 408 6.07 2.54 -27.14
CA PHE A 408 5.66 2.17 -25.77
C PHE A 408 4.19 2.42 -25.48
N ASP A 409 3.56 3.46 -26.06
CA ASP A 409 2.12 3.73 -25.85
C ASP A 409 1.26 2.58 -26.40
N GLY A 410 1.57 2.07 -27.58
CA GLY A 410 0.92 0.90 -28.13
C GLY A 410 1.10 -0.35 -27.27
N ALA A 411 2.29 -0.54 -26.69
CA ALA A 411 2.57 -1.65 -25.80
C ALA A 411 1.83 -1.50 -24.44
N ARG A 412 1.81 -0.29 -23.86
CA ARG A 412 1.05 0.03 -22.64
C ARG A 412 -0.45 -0.20 -22.82
N ILE A 413 -1.02 0.26 -23.93
CA ILE A 413 -2.45 0.07 -24.24
C ILE A 413 -2.81 -1.41 -24.34
N LYS A 414 -1.95 -2.24 -24.92
CA LYS A 414 -2.19 -3.68 -25.00
C LYS A 414 -2.21 -4.37 -23.63
N VAL A 415 -1.43 -3.87 -22.65
CA VAL A 415 -1.28 -4.48 -21.32
C VAL A 415 -2.25 -3.84 -20.30
N LEU A 416 -2.33 -2.52 -20.28
CA LEU A 416 -3.10 -1.74 -19.29
C LEU A 416 -4.47 -1.29 -19.83
N GLY A 417 -4.75 -1.49 -21.11
CA GLY A 417 -6.00 -1.02 -21.73
C GLY A 417 -6.13 0.50 -21.60
N ASN A 418 -7.32 0.97 -21.25
CA ASN A 418 -7.60 2.41 -21.08
C ASN A 418 -6.82 3.06 -19.92
N ALA A 419 -6.34 2.29 -18.95
CA ALA A 419 -5.52 2.80 -17.87
C ALA A 419 -4.14 3.31 -18.33
N ALA A 420 -3.65 2.84 -19.49
CA ALA A 420 -2.35 3.22 -20.04
C ALA A 420 -2.13 4.74 -20.18
N ALA A 421 -3.18 5.47 -20.51
CA ALA A 421 -3.13 6.93 -20.65
C ALA A 421 -3.44 7.68 -19.35
N ALA A 422 -4.04 7.01 -18.36
CA ALA A 422 -4.52 7.62 -17.13
C ALA A 422 -3.54 7.46 -15.96
N VAL A 423 -2.77 6.34 -15.93
CA VAL A 423 -1.82 6.08 -14.83
C VAL A 423 -0.77 7.19 -14.75
N ARG A 424 -0.66 7.79 -13.57
CA ARG A 424 0.25 8.90 -13.26
C ARG A 424 1.24 8.59 -12.14
N ALA A 425 1.01 7.53 -11.36
CA ALA A 425 1.91 7.10 -10.30
C ALA A 425 1.75 5.60 -10.01
N VAL A 426 2.84 4.94 -9.67
CA VAL A 426 2.89 3.54 -9.25
C VAL A 426 3.66 3.43 -7.95
N ILE A 427 3.06 2.84 -6.93
CA ILE A 427 3.67 2.54 -5.64
C ILE A 427 3.76 1.03 -5.50
N VAL A 428 4.96 0.51 -5.24
CA VAL A 428 5.19 -0.93 -5.07
C VAL A 428 5.64 -1.21 -3.66
N SER A 429 4.99 -2.18 -3.00
CA SER A 429 5.31 -2.57 -1.63
C SER A 429 4.79 -3.98 -1.31
N GLY A 430 5.11 -4.48 -0.11
CA GLY A 430 4.62 -5.78 0.35
C GLY A 430 5.38 -6.98 -0.23
N GLY A 431 6.68 -6.84 -0.42
CA GLY A 431 7.59 -7.89 -0.83
C GLY A 431 8.93 -7.34 -1.30
N HIS A 432 9.85 -8.26 -1.56
CA HIS A 432 11.18 -7.95 -2.09
C HIS A 432 11.09 -7.49 -3.55
N LEU A 433 11.79 -6.42 -3.87
CA LEU A 433 11.96 -5.90 -5.23
C LEU A 433 13.43 -5.99 -5.64
N ASP A 434 13.70 -6.66 -6.75
CA ASP A 434 15.06 -6.75 -7.31
C ASP A 434 15.49 -5.41 -7.91
N SER A 435 16.75 -5.03 -7.74
CA SER A 435 17.28 -3.78 -8.30
C SER A 435 17.23 -3.75 -9.84
N GLU A 436 17.38 -4.90 -10.48
CA GLU A 436 17.36 -5.04 -11.93
C GLU A 436 16.05 -4.61 -12.58
N ILE A 437 14.92 -4.65 -11.83
CA ILE A 437 13.61 -4.27 -12.36
C ILE A 437 13.37 -2.74 -12.39
N LEU A 438 14.14 -1.94 -11.63
CA LEU A 438 13.90 -0.51 -11.50
C LEU A 438 13.97 0.22 -12.84
N THR A 439 15.06 0.06 -13.57
CA THR A 439 15.23 0.69 -14.90
C THR A 439 14.22 0.17 -15.92
N PRO A 440 14.00 -1.16 -16.07
CA PRO A 440 12.90 -1.67 -16.89
C PRO A 440 11.51 -1.10 -16.54
N ALA A 441 11.19 -0.98 -15.25
CA ALA A 441 9.92 -0.42 -14.81
C ALA A 441 9.78 1.06 -15.18
N ARG A 442 10.82 1.86 -14.94
CA ARG A 442 10.87 3.28 -15.31
C ARG A 442 10.72 3.49 -16.82
N VAL A 443 11.36 2.65 -17.66
CA VAL A 443 11.21 2.70 -19.14
C VAL A 443 9.80 2.26 -19.55
N ALA A 444 9.32 1.13 -19.05
CA ALA A 444 8.03 0.57 -19.45
C ALA A 444 6.87 1.47 -19.06
N LEU A 445 6.82 1.93 -17.83
CA LEU A 445 5.71 2.72 -17.29
C LEU A 445 5.86 4.21 -17.59
N SER A 446 7.08 4.75 -17.50
CA SER A 446 7.41 6.18 -17.70
C SER A 446 6.61 7.14 -16.83
N VAL A 447 6.25 6.71 -15.63
CA VAL A 447 5.53 7.48 -14.60
C VAL A 447 6.32 7.49 -13.30
N PRO A 448 6.08 8.44 -12.40
CA PRO A 448 6.65 8.43 -11.05
C PRO A 448 6.43 7.08 -10.36
N PHE A 449 7.52 6.54 -9.81
CA PHE A 449 7.56 5.21 -9.24
C PHE A 449 8.13 5.25 -7.82
N VAL A 450 7.41 4.66 -6.87
CA VAL A 450 7.82 4.55 -5.46
C VAL A 450 8.07 3.09 -5.14
N ASN A 451 9.27 2.77 -4.67
CA ASN A 451 9.56 1.51 -3.98
C ASN A 451 9.42 1.74 -2.47
N ALA A 452 8.54 0.99 -1.82
CA ALA A 452 8.25 1.16 -0.40
C ALA A 452 8.36 -0.16 0.37
N PHE A 453 8.88 -0.09 1.56
CA PHE A 453 8.84 -1.18 2.53
C PHE A 453 7.72 -0.96 3.52
N THR A 454 6.89 -1.98 3.72
CA THR A 454 5.77 -1.99 4.66
C THR A 454 5.90 -3.17 5.61
N HIS A 455 5.40 -3.01 6.82
CA HIS A 455 5.40 -4.06 7.84
C HIS A 455 3.99 -4.24 8.42
N PRO A 456 3.53 -5.46 8.76
CA PRO A 456 2.18 -5.70 9.28
C PRO A 456 1.81 -4.90 10.54
N LEU A 457 2.78 -4.51 11.35
CA LEU A 457 2.59 -3.67 12.55
C LEU A 457 2.58 -2.16 12.25
N VAL A 458 2.64 -1.74 10.98
CA VAL A 458 2.73 -0.30 10.65
C VAL A 458 1.67 0.07 9.63
N ALA A 459 0.84 1.04 9.97
CA ALA A 459 -0.21 1.53 9.08
C ALA A 459 0.31 2.47 7.96
N ALA A 460 1.61 2.65 7.85
CA ALA A 460 2.29 3.52 6.89
C ALA A 460 3.45 2.78 6.21
N PRO A 461 3.99 3.31 5.11
CA PRO A 461 5.30 2.88 4.63
C PRO A 461 6.37 3.14 5.70
N VAL A 462 7.15 2.10 6.04
CA VAL A 462 8.31 2.22 6.93
C VAL A 462 9.43 2.97 6.22
N LEU A 463 9.71 2.56 4.98
CA LEU A 463 10.63 3.21 4.05
C LEU A 463 9.88 3.50 2.74
N ALA A 464 10.21 4.59 2.06
CA ALA A 464 9.68 4.87 0.74
C ALA A 464 10.65 5.73 -0.08
N SER A 465 10.94 5.33 -1.32
CA SER A 465 11.71 6.16 -2.25
C SER A 465 10.92 7.40 -2.66
N HIS A 466 11.64 8.47 -2.97
CA HIS A 466 10.98 9.63 -3.58
C HIS A 466 10.46 9.26 -4.98
N PRO A 467 9.25 9.68 -5.38
CA PRO A 467 8.66 9.31 -6.69
C PRO A 467 9.52 9.65 -7.90
N LEU A 468 10.36 10.68 -7.76
CA LEU A 468 11.26 11.18 -8.80
C LEU A 468 12.73 10.86 -8.52
N ASP A 469 13.01 9.94 -7.58
CA ASP A 469 14.35 9.43 -7.34
C ASP A 469 14.69 8.37 -8.37
N LEU A 470 15.53 8.76 -9.33
CA LEU A 470 16.01 7.90 -10.41
C LEU A 470 17.41 7.34 -10.14
N GLN A 471 17.97 7.55 -8.95
CA GLN A 471 19.29 7.05 -8.58
C GLN A 471 19.33 5.53 -8.60
N ASP A 472 20.46 5.01 -9.05
CA ASP A 472 20.79 3.59 -8.98
C ASP A 472 22.06 3.45 -8.13
N PHE A 473 21.98 2.68 -7.06
CA PHE A 473 23.11 2.41 -6.19
C PHE A 473 23.79 1.10 -6.60
N PRO A 474 25.14 1.04 -6.51
CA PRO A 474 25.83 -0.23 -6.67
C PRO A 474 25.30 -1.21 -5.62
N THR A 475 24.69 -2.27 -6.10
CA THR A 475 24.07 -3.26 -5.22
C THR A 475 25.05 -4.38 -4.93
N GLN A 476 25.23 -4.70 -3.64
CA GLN A 476 25.85 -5.96 -3.25
C GLN A 476 24.77 -7.04 -3.38
N SER A 477 25.09 -8.09 -4.12
CA SER A 477 24.24 -9.28 -4.18
C SER A 477 24.20 -9.97 -2.83
N ASP A 478 23.03 -10.51 -2.44
CA ASP A 478 22.93 -11.45 -1.32
C ASP A 478 23.69 -12.76 -1.64
N ASP A 479 23.74 -13.69 -0.65
CA ASP A 479 24.34 -15.02 -0.83
C ASP A 479 23.69 -15.84 -1.97
N LYS A 480 22.52 -15.42 -2.45
CA LYS A 480 21.77 -16.02 -3.57
C LYS A 480 21.97 -15.27 -4.88
N GLY A 481 22.86 -14.28 -4.93
CA GLY A 481 23.15 -13.48 -6.12
C GLY A 481 22.08 -12.45 -6.47
N ARG A 482 21.13 -12.17 -5.57
CA ARG A 482 20.06 -11.16 -5.75
C ARG A 482 20.47 -9.85 -5.11
N ALA A 483 20.22 -8.76 -5.77
CA ALA A 483 20.47 -7.42 -5.29
C ALA A 483 19.14 -6.70 -5.05
N SER A 484 18.86 -6.33 -3.80
CA SER A 484 17.66 -5.58 -3.44
C SER A 484 17.70 -4.17 -4.02
N ALA A 485 16.58 -3.71 -4.55
CA ALA A 485 16.39 -2.31 -4.89
C ALA A 485 16.49 -1.43 -3.65
N HIS A 486 17.06 -0.21 -3.79
CA HIS A 486 17.00 0.76 -2.70
C HIS A 486 15.55 1.15 -2.42
N THR A 487 15.23 1.38 -1.14
CA THR A 487 13.85 1.63 -0.70
C THR A 487 13.62 3.08 -0.27
N GLY A 488 14.69 3.89 -0.23
CA GLY A 488 14.57 5.31 0.12
C GLY A 488 14.71 5.59 1.62
N PRO A 489 14.36 6.81 2.07
CA PRO A 489 14.44 7.24 3.45
C PRO A 489 13.29 6.67 4.29
N PRO A 490 13.33 6.88 5.63
CA PRO A 490 12.19 6.62 6.50
C PRO A 490 10.92 7.31 6.01
N GLY A 491 9.78 6.69 6.24
CA GLY A 491 8.48 7.33 6.01
C GLY A 491 8.36 8.64 6.81
N VAL A 492 7.48 9.54 6.36
CA VAL A 492 7.40 10.91 6.90
C VAL A 492 7.07 11.00 8.39
N ASN A 493 6.53 9.95 8.99
CA ASN A 493 6.11 9.92 10.39
C ASN A 493 6.63 8.72 11.18
N VAL A 494 7.73 8.15 10.73
CA VAL A 494 8.45 7.10 11.45
C VAL A 494 9.91 7.48 11.68
N GLU A 495 10.48 6.93 12.74
CA GLU A 495 11.91 6.92 13.02
C GLU A 495 12.43 5.51 12.83
N ILE A 496 13.66 5.41 12.34
CA ILE A 496 14.34 4.12 12.11
C ILE A 496 15.73 4.16 12.75
N LYS A 497 16.11 3.07 13.40
CA LYS A 497 17.48 2.77 13.77
C LYS A 497 17.82 1.33 13.44
N LEU A 498 19.10 1.06 13.26
CA LEU A 498 19.63 -0.29 13.06
C LEU A 498 20.31 -0.75 14.34
N VAL A 499 20.14 -2.01 14.72
CA VAL A 499 20.81 -2.65 15.86
C VAL A 499 21.64 -3.85 15.38
N GLY A 500 22.65 -4.21 16.16
CA GLY A 500 23.61 -5.23 15.75
C GLY A 500 24.59 -4.71 14.70
N VAL A 501 24.86 -3.40 14.72
CA VAL A 501 25.81 -2.74 13.80
C VAL A 501 27.25 -3.05 14.26
N ASP A 502 28.10 -3.43 13.32
CA ASP A 502 29.54 -3.60 13.57
C ASP A 502 30.23 -2.24 13.66
N ASP A 503 30.55 -1.83 14.88
CA ASP A 503 31.18 -0.55 15.18
C ASP A 503 32.54 -0.40 14.50
N ALA A 504 33.35 -1.47 14.48
CA ALA A 504 34.68 -1.43 13.88
C ALA A 504 34.61 -1.18 12.36
N SER A 505 33.67 -1.81 11.69
CA SER A 505 33.45 -1.58 10.24
C SER A 505 33.00 -0.15 9.96
N VAL A 506 32.10 0.40 10.78
CA VAL A 506 31.60 1.78 10.60
C VAL A 506 32.70 2.81 10.88
N GLU A 507 33.56 2.60 11.89
CA GLU A 507 34.72 3.46 12.17
C GLU A 507 35.73 3.44 11.00
N ASN A 508 35.83 2.34 10.27
CA ASN A 508 36.63 2.22 9.06
C ASN A 508 35.94 2.76 7.79
N GLY A 509 34.77 3.41 7.93
CA GLY A 509 34.06 4.09 6.84
C GLY A 509 33.03 3.23 6.10
N ALA A 510 32.68 2.04 6.62
CA ALA A 510 31.58 1.26 6.07
C ALA A 510 30.22 1.87 6.45
N ASP A 511 29.23 1.71 5.56
CA ASP A 511 27.85 2.10 5.87
C ASP A 511 27.27 1.23 6.98
N PRO A 512 26.51 1.81 7.95
CA PRO A 512 25.86 1.05 9.00
C PRO A 512 24.86 0.03 8.42
N ALA A 513 24.97 -1.23 8.86
CA ALA A 513 24.09 -2.32 8.48
C ALA A 513 23.67 -3.10 9.73
N GLY A 514 22.41 -3.50 9.82
CA GLY A 514 21.89 -4.22 10.97
C GLY A 514 20.39 -4.48 10.89
N GLN A 515 19.83 -4.98 11.98
CA GLN A 515 18.41 -5.24 12.12
C GLN A 515 17.63 -3.94 12.32
N MET A 516 16.55 -3.76 11.59
CA MET A 516 15.81 -2.51 11.56
C MET A 516 14.74 -2.47 12.65
N LEU A 517 14.82 -1.44 13.49
CA LEU A 517 13.79 -1.07 14.45
C LEU A 517 13.06 0.18 13.96
N VAL A 518 11.74 0.20 14.15
CA VAL A 518 10.87 1.31 13.77
C VAL A 518 10.07 1.84 14.95
N ARG A 519 9.84 3.15 14.98
CA ARG A 519 9.00 3.85 15.96
C ARG A 519 8.26 5.00 15.29
N GLY A 520 7.06 5.33 15.77
CA GLY A 520 6.30 6.50 15.31
C GLY A 520 4.79 6.34 15.43
N PRO A 521 4.03 7.41 15.16
CA PRO A 521 2.57 7.41 15.29
C PRO A 521 1.82 6.30 14.53
N PRO A 522 2.23 5.86 13.31
CA PRO A 522 1.52 4.80 12.59
C PRO A 522 1.87 3.39 13.05
N VAL A 523 2.74 3.24 14.05
CA VAL A 523 3.19 1.95 14.57
C VAL A 523 2.15 1.40 15.55
N CYS A 524 1.60 0.24 15.22
CA CYS A 524 0.56 -0.44 16.00
C CYS A 524 1.16 -1.16 17.21
N LYS A 525 0.38 -1.35 18.26
CA LYS A 525 0.77 -2.19 19.38
C LYS A 525 0.77 -3.65 18.93
N LYS A 526 1.87 -4.37 19.21
CA LYS A 526 1.97 -5.80 18.97
C LYS A 526 1.20 -6.57 20.05
N ILE A 527 0.40 -7.56 19.65
CA ILE A 527 -0.32 -8.47 20.52
C ILE A 527 0.04 -9.90 20.11
N ASN A 528 0.36 -10.76 21.09
CA ASN A 528 0.46 -12.19 20.82
C ASN A 528 -0.93 -12.82 20.87
N LEU A 529 -1.15 -13.91 20.14
CA LEU A 529 -2.45 -14.57 20.07
C LEU A 529 -2.96 -14.99 21.47
N GLU A 530 -2.06 -15.41 22.35
CA GLU A 530 -2.38 -15.91 23.69
C GLU A 530 -2.67 -14.77 24.70
N ASP A 531 -2.14 -13.56 24.46
CA ASP A 531 -2.21 -12.43 25.41
C ASP A 531 -3.52 -11.62 25.34
N TYR A 532 -4.41 -11.93 24.40
CA TYR A 532 -5.61 -11.12 24.15
C TYR A 532 -6.71 -11.28 25.22
N VAL A 533 -6.56 -12.19 26.16
CA VAL A 533 -7.52 -12.35 27.27
C VAL A 533 -7.37 -11.19 28.25
N HIS A 534 -8.03 -10.06 27.96
CA HIS A 534 -8.33 -8.95 28.88
C HIS A 534 -7.20 -8.44 29.83
N VAL A 535 -5.94 -8.42 29.40
CA VAL A 535 -4.88 -7.77 30.19
C VAL A 535 -4.50 -6.42 29.55
N PRO A 536 -4.93 -5.28 30.16
CA PRO A 536 -4.65 -3.94 29.62
C PRO A 536 -3.16 -3.54 29.61
N ASP A 537 -2.28 -4.23 30.31
CA ASP A 537 -0.97 -3.69 30.73
C ASP A 537 0.23 -4.61 30.50
N SER A 538 0.23 -5.52 29.55
CA SER A 538 1.51 -6.18 29.21
C SER A 538 2.37 -5.27 28.35
N PRO A 539 3.56 -4.83 28.81
CA PRO A 539 4.48 -4.03 28.00
C PRO A 539 5.14 -4.92 26.94
N SER A 540 4.51 -5.05 25.78
CA SER A 540 5.08 -5.75 24.60
C SER A 540 5.89 -4.84 23.68
N THR A 541 6.06 -3.57 24.04
CA THR A 541 7.01 -2.64 23.43
C THR A 541 8.26 -2.57 24.28
N SER A 542 9.45 -2.50 23.67
CA SER A 542 10.65 -2.07 24.39
C SER A 542 10.35 -0.78 25.14
N GLU A 543 10.99 -0.52 26.28
CA GLU A 543 10.75 0.65 27.16
C GLU A 543 10.68 2.00 26.41
N ASP A 544 11.19 2.06 25.16
CA ASP A 544 11.23 3.25 24.29
C ASP A 544 10.24 3.24 23.11
N GLY A 545 9.31 2.30 23.00
CA GLY A 545 8.31 2.23 21.90
C GLY A 545 8.87 1.76 20.55
N TRP A 546 10.06 1.15 20.50
CA TRP A 546 10.63 0.57 19.29
C TRP A 546 10.06 -0.82 19.02
N ILE A 547 9.71 -1.08 17.75
CA ILE A 547 9.30 -2.40 17.26
C ILE A 547 10.36 -2.94 16.32
N ASN A 548 10.70 -4.22 16.48
CA ASN A 548 11.54 -4.94 15.55
C ASN A 548 10.73 -5.36 14.32
N THR A 549 11.23 -5.03 13.12
CA THR A 549 10.62 -5.40 11.85
C THR A 549 11.08 -6.75 11.31
N ASP A 550 12.01 -7.44 12.01
CA ASP A 550 12.70 -8.65 11.56
C ASP A 550 13.44 -8.50 10.21
N ALA A 551 13.43 -7.32 9.61
CA ALA A 551 14.15 -6.98 8.39
C ALA A 551 15.54 -6.43 8.71
N LYS A 552 16.52 -6.77 7.88
CA LYS A 552 17.86 -6.18 7.91
C LYS A 552 17.98 -5.11 6.85
N ALA A 553 18.67 -4.04 7.17
CA ALA A 553 18.88 -2.92 6.25
C ALA A 553 20.29 -2.34 6.38
N LYS A 554 20.69 -1.64 5.32
CA LYS A 554 21.90 -0.83 5.24
C LYS A 554 21.51 0.62 4.95
N VAL A 555 22.15 1.57 5.58
CA VAL A 555 21.99 3.00 5.30
C VAL A 555 22.97 3.40 4.22
N GLN A 556 22.48 4.02 3.15
CA GLN A 556 23.28 4.60 2.08
C GLN A 556 23.84 5.97 2.49
N THR A 557 24.87 6.45 1.80
CA THR A 557 25.53 7.74 2.09
C THR A 557 24.61 8.95 2.03
N ASN A 558 23.52 8.90 1.23
CA ASN A 558 22.51 9.96 1.14
C ASN A 558 21.38 9.81 2.18
N GLY A 559 21.48 8.83 3.10
CA GLY A 559 20.46 8.56 4.12
C GLY A 559 19.24 7.78 3.61
N SER A 560 19.29 7.21 2.41
CA SER A 560 18.32 6.21 1.98
C SER A 560 18.72 4.81 2.49
N PHE A 561 17.76 3.88 2.48
CA PHE A 561 17.95 2.53 2.98
C PHE A 561 17.86 1.50 1.86
N GLN A 562 18.64 0.45 2.00
CA GLN A 562 18.56 -0.76 1.20
C GLN A 562 18.30 -1.95 2.12
N LEU A 563 17.31 -2.78 1.78
CA LEU A 563 17.01 -3.99 2.54
C LEU A 563 17.94 -5.13 2.13
N TYR A 564 18.26 -5.99 3.09
CA TYR A 564 18.86 -7.31 2.85
C TYR A 564 17.80 -8.38 3.07
N THR A 565 17.85 -9.40 2.26
CA THR A 565 17.05 -10.63 2.45
C THR A 565 17.86 -11.72 3.12
#